data_a63ef0c0a62fd7c94479adcfd83ed138
#
_entry.id   a63ef0c0a62fd7c94479adcfd83ed138
#
_cell.length_a   1.000
_cell.length_b   1.000
_cell.length_c   1.000
_cell.angle_alpha   90.00
_cell.angle_beta   90.00
_cell.angle_gamma   90.00
#
_symmetry.space_group_name_H-M   'P 1'
#
loop_
_entity.id
_entity.type
_entity.pdbx_description
1 polymer ?
#
loop_
_entity_poly.entity_id
_entity_poly.type
_entity_poly.pdbx_seq_one_letter_code
_entity_poly.pdbx_strand_id
1 'polypeptide(L)'
;MGERTYKQLNWTSRIKLETMLKHGHSKKEIAEELGVHISTVYRELKRGTYEHLNSDYTTEERYSPEKAEARYQEGLAAKGAPLKIGKNHAAAQFIEDKIGNEDYSPAAVCALLKQEKYKHFGITFCRATIYKYVEDGVFLTLTNQDLPEKGDRKKKHRTIRKKQARASSGTSIEQRPEYINERQEPGHWEMDTVVGKKRTKARLLVLSERVTRREIIILIKDGRAETVVAALDRLERLYGAAFYRIFKTITVDNGSEFADADGIERSARRKDAKRTTVYYCHAYSSCERGTNENINRMIRRQFPKGTDFDKVTAAEVKRVETWLNNYPREILGFMSSAQAFELAFDRAA
;
A
#
# COMPACT_ATOMS: atom_id res chain seq x y z
N MET A 1 25.32 -39.44 10.38
CA MET A 1 26.07 -38.56 9.47
C MET A 1 26.33 -37.26 10.24
N GLY A 2 27.58 -36.98 10.68
CA GLY A 2 27.87 -35.74 11.42
C GLY A 2 27.74 -34.53 10.50
N GLU A 3 27.10 -33.47 11.00
CA GLU A 3 27.07 -32.17 10.34
C GLU A 3 28.48 -31.67 10.09
N ARG A 4 28.85 -31.53 8.82
CA ARG A 4 30.10 -30.90 8.43
C ARG A 4 29.97 -29.38 8.61
N THR A 5 30.28 -28.87 9.79
CA THR A 5 30.42 -27.45 10.05
C THR A 5 31.67 -26.89 9.35
N TYR A 6 31.44 -26.10 8.29
CA TYR A 6 32.53 -25.41 7.59
C TYR A 6 32.88 -24.13 8.34
N LYS A 7 34.06 -24.08 8.94
CA LYS A 7 34.59 -22.86 9.58
C LYS A 7 35.17 -21.95 8.50
N GLN A 8 34.68 -20.73 8.41
CA GLN A 8 35.25 -19.70 7.53
C GLN A 8 36.32 -18.92 8.29
N LEU A 9 37.36 -18.45 7.57
CA LEU A 9 38.38 -17.59 8.13
C LEU A 9 37.81 -16.17 8.35
N ASN A 10 37.93 -15.69 9.57
CA ASN A 10 37.60 -14.31 9.95
C ASN A 10 38.84 -13.44 9.91
N TRP A 11 38.70 -12.15 10.19
CA TRP A 11 39.78 -11.18 10.20
C TRP A 11 40.96 -11.60 11.09
N THR A 12 40.69 -12.02 12.32
CA THR A 12 41.71 -12.49 13.27
C THR A 12 42.46 -13.70 12.75
N SER A 13 41.76 -14.65 12.11
CA SER A 13 42.39 -15.82 11.49
C SER A 13 43.33 -15.46 10.34
N ARG A 14 42.99 -14.42 9.57
CA ARG A 14 43.81 -13.90 8.46
C ARG A 14 45.11 -13.26 8.97
N ILE A 15 45.01 -12.45 10.03
CA ILE A 15 46.21 -11.88 10.69
C ILE A 15 47.11 -13.00 11.22
N LYS A 16 46.52 -14.00 11.89
CA LYS A 16 47.28 -15.15 12.42
C LYS A 16 47.98 -15.92 11.30
N LEU A 17 47.29 -16.14 10.17
CA LEU A 17 47.84 -16.78 8.98
C LEU A 17 49.05 -15.99 8.44
N GLU A 18 48.93 -14.66 8.30
CA GLU A 18 50.05 -13.81 7.86
C GLU A 18 51.28 -13.94 8.80
N THR A 19 51.02 -13.84 10.10
CA THR A 19 52.11 -13.95 11.12
C THR A 19 52.82 -15.30 11.03
N MET A 20 52.09 -16.41 10.91
CA MET A 20 52.67 -17.73 10.80
C MET A 20 53.46 -17.91 9.48
N LEU A 21 52.97 -17.34 8.38
CA LEU A 21 53.72 -17.32 7.09
C LEU A 21 55.05 -16.58 7.24
N LYS A 22 55.07 -15.42 7.91
CA LYS A 22 56.28 -14.63 8.18
C LYS A 22 57.30 -15.37 9.04
N HIS A 23 56.83 -16.27 9.93
CA HIS A 23 57.67 -17.12 10.75
C HIS A 23 58.05 -18.44 10.10
N GLY A 24 57.71 -18.67 8.86
CA GLY A 24 58.14 -19.83 8.07
C GLY A 24 57.36 -21.12 8.35
N HIS A 25 56.21 -21.06 9.03
CA HIS A 25 55.39 -22.25 9.28
C HIS A 25 54.87 -22.87 7.98
N SER A 26 54.77 -24.18 7.95
CA SER A 26 54.22 -24.91 6.83
C SER A 26 52.68 -24.70 6.71
N LYS A 27 52.16 -24.79 5.52
CA LYS A 27 50.72 -24.66 5.27
C LYS A 27 49.86 -25.69 6.01
N LYS A 28 50.47 -26.84 6.36
CA LYS A 28 49.83 -27.90 7.16
C LYS A 28 49.71 -27.47 8.62
N GLU A 29 50.77 -26.99 9.24
CA GLU A 29 50.78 -26.45 10.61
C GLU A 29 49.79 -25.27 10.73
N ILE A 30 49.79 -24.37 9.76
CA ILE A 30 48.84 -23.27 9.71
C ILE A 30 47.36 -23.77 9.68
N ALA A 31 47.10 -24.81 8.90
CA ALA A 31 45.75 -25.39 8.81
C ALA A 31 45.30 -26.02 10.15
N GLU A 32 46.20 -26.73 10.81
CA GLU A 32 45.99 -27.36 12.11
C GLU A 32 45.75 -26.29 13.19
N GLU A 33 46.56 -25.24 13.23
CA GLU A 33 46.45 -24.16 14.21
C GLU A 33 45.20 -23.31 14.05
N LEU A 34 44.75 -23.09 12.81
CA LEU A 34 43.48 -22.39 12.50
C LEU A 34 42.23 -23.28 12.63
N GLY A 35 42.42 -24.59 12.77
CA GLY A 35 41.34 -25.57 12.85
C GLY A 35 40.52 -25.63 11.55
N VAL A 36 41.20 -25.58 10.40
CA VAL A 36 40.56 -25.63 9.06
C VAL A 36 41.25 -26.67 8.18
N HIS A 37 40.56 -27.11 7.12
CA HIS A 37 41.21 -28.01 6.17
C HIS A 37 42.27 -27.28 5.35
N ILE A 38 43.37 -27.95 5.03
CA ILE A 38 44.54 -27.38 4.30
C ILE A 38 44.12 -26.68 2.98
N SER A 39 43.09 -27.20 2.28
CA SER A 39 42.58 -26.56 1.07
C SER A 39 41.97 -25.16 1.31
N THR A 40 41.53 -24.87 2.55
CA THR A 40 41.05 -23.54 2.94
C THR A 40 42.21 -22.57 3.01
N VAL A 41 43.35 -22.99 3.54
CA VAL A 41 44.59 -22.19 3.57
C VAL A 41 45.05 -21.87 2.15
N TYR A 42 45.11 -22.85 1.26
CA TYR A 42 45.47 -22.62 -0.15
C TYR A 42 44.52 -21.62 -0.85
N ARG A 43 43.19 -21.76 -0.65
CA ARG A 43 42.21 -20.79 -1.22
C ARG A 43 42.38 -19.39 -0.65
N GLU A 44 42.71 -19.29 0.63
CA GLU A 44 42.94 -18.01 1.29
C GLU A 44 44.23 -17.35 0.82
N LEU A 45 45.32 -18.13 0.66
CA LEU A 45 46.55 -17.63 0.06
C LEU A 45 46.33 -17.11 -1.34
N LYS A 46 45.65 -17.89 -2.22
CA LYS A 46 45.30 -17.42 -3.55
C LYS A 46 44.47 -16.12 -3.53
N ARG A 47 43.65 -15.93 -2.50
CA ARG A 47 42.82 -14.72 -2.33
C ARG A 47 43.62 -13.51 -1.90
N GLY A 48 44.62 -13.68 -1.02
CA GLY A 48 45.39 -12.59 -0.39
C GLY A 48 46.75 -12.30 -0.98
N THR A 49 47.28 -13.20 -1.83
CA THR A 49 48.63 -13.02 -2.42
C THR A 49 48.63 -11.87 -3.43
N TYR A 50 49.69 -11.09 -3.40
CA TYR A 50 50.01 -10.01 -4.31
C TYR A 50 51.51 -9.88 -4.51
N GLU A 51 51.91 -9.32 -5.64
CA GLU A 51 53.27 -8.95 -5.91
C GLU A 51 53.65 -7.69 -5.11
N HIS A 52 54.71 -7.82 -4.32
CA HIS A 52 55.28 -6.70 -3.59
C HIS A 52 56.60 -6.30 -4.25
N LEU A 53 56.74 -5.01 -4.55
CA LEU A 53 57.99 -4.45 -5.06
C LEU A 53 58.86 -4.04 -3.87
N ASN A 54 60.03 -4.68 -3.74
CA ASN A 54 61.02 -4.36 -2.73
C ASN A 54 61.78 -3.08 -3.09
N SER A 55 62.53 -2.52 -2.14
CA SER A 55 63.32 -1.31 -2.33
C SER A 55 64.53 -1.51 -3.29
N ASP A 56 64.93 -2.73 -3.59
CA ASP A 56 65.93 -3.10 -4.59
C ASP A 56 65.34 -3.39 -6.00
N TYR A 57 64.07 -3.04 -6.23
CA TYR A 57 63.32 -3.29 -7.45
C TYR A 57 63.04 -4.76 -7.77
N THR A 58 63.33 -5.68 -6.85
CA THR A 58 62.89 -7.07 -7.00
C THR A 58 61.44 -7.22 -6.58
N THR A 59 60.73 -8.18 -7.18
CA THR A 59 59.34 -8.50 -6.83
C THR A 59 59.27 -9.82 -6.08
N GLU A 60 58.43 -9.86 -5.04
CA GLU A 60 58.14 -11.10 -4.32
C GLU A 60 56.63 -11.24 -4.06
N GLU A 61 56.17 -12.48 -3.98
CA GLU A 61 54.76 -12.72 -3.60
C GLU A 61 54.62 -12.66 -2.09
N ARG A 62 53.75 -11.75 -1.63
CA ARG A 62 53.36 -11.61 -0.21
C ARG A 62 51.89 -11.84 -0.01
N TYR A 63 51.49 -12.32 1.14
CA TYR A 63 50.10 -12.39 1.57
C TYR A 63 49.71 -11.15 2.37
N SER A 64 48.51 -10.59 2.10
CA SER A 64 47.91 -9.48 2.86
C SER A 64 46.51 -9.85 3.33
N PRO A 65 46.24 -9.80 4.65
CA PRO A 65 44.91 -9.97 5.21
C PRO A 65 43.89 -8.98 4.64
N GLU A 66 44.27 -7.70 4.40
CA GLU A 66 43.43 -6.67 3.87
C GLU A 66 42.94 -6.99 2.44
N LYS A 67 43.89 -7.42 1.57
CA LYS A 67 43.57 -7.82 0.20
C LYS A 67 42.68 -9.06 0.17
N ALA A 68 42.97 -10.02 1.07
CA ALA A 68 42.16 -11.23 1.20
C ALA A 68 40.73 -10.91 1.67
N GLU A 69 40.58 -10.02 2.65
CA GLU A 69 39.28 -9.55 3.14
C GLU A 69 38.51 -8.80 2.05
N ALA A 70 39.16 -7.84 1.38
CA ALA A 70 38.53 -7.07 0.29
C ALA A 70 38.00 -7.99 -0.81
N ARG A 71 38.81 -8.92 -1.33
CA ARG A 71 38.41 -9.90 -2.34
C ARG A 71 37.34 -10.88 -1.82
N TYR A 72 37.34 -11.18 -0.52
CA TYR A 72 36.27 -11.99 0.08
C TYR A 72 34.96 -11.25 0.11
N GLN A 73 34.93 -9.97 0.50
CA GLN A 73 33.75 -9.13 0.51
C GLN A 73 33.23 -8.87 -0.91
N GLU A 74 34.12 -8.61 -1.87
CA GLU A 74 33.74 -8.53 -3.29
C GLU A 74 33.07 -9.83 -3.78
N GLY A 75 33.66 -10.98 -3.41
CA GLY A 75 33.09 -12.29 -3.75
C GLY A 75 31.73 -12.57 -3.06
N LEU A 76 31.51 -12.02 -1.87
CA LEU A 76 30.20 -12.08 -1.20
C LEU A 76 29.18 -11.16 -1.89
N ALA A 77 29.59 -9.94 -2.23
CA ALA A 77 28.74 -8.98 -2.92
C ALA A 77 28.34 -9.45 -4.34
N ALA A 78 29.23 -10.19 -5.01
CA ALA A 78 28.96 -10.78 -6.33
C ALA A 78 28.03 -12.02 -6.27
N LYS A 79 27.73 -12.56 -5.07
CA LYS A 79 26.83 -13.71 -4.94
C LYS A 79 25.39 -13.28 -4.97
N GLY A 80 24.59 -14.02 -5.69
CA GLY A 80 23.16 -13.83 -5.79
C GLY A 80 22.70 -13.68 -7.24
N ALA A 81 21.39 -13.82 -7.45
CA ALA A 81 20.81 -13.54 -8.75
C ALA A 81 20.85 -12.02 -9.01
N PRO A 82 21.11 -11.59 -10.26
CA PRO A 82 21.02 -10.18 -10.61
C PRO A 82 19.63 -9.65 -10.31
N LEU A 83 19.54 -8.34 -10.02
CA LEU A 83 18.26 -7.68 -9.77
C LEU A 83 17.30 -7.96 -10.94
N LYS A 84 16.08 -8.41 -10.64
CA LYS A 84 15.08 -8.68 -11.68
C LYS A 84 14.80 -7.45 -12.56
N ILE A 85 14.86 -6.26 -11.98
CA ILE A 85 14.66 -5.03 -12.72
C ILE A 85 15.79 -4.79 -13.74
N GLY A 86 17.00 -5.30 -13.46
CA GLY A 86 18.15 -5.25 -14.37
C GLY A 86 18.41 -3.85 -14.92
N LYS A 87 18.52 -3.76 -16.24
CA LYS A 87 18.67 -2.50 -16.98
C LYS A 87 17.35 -1.96 -17.53
N ASN A 88 16.20 -2.43 -17.01
CA ASN A 88 14.89 -2.00 -17.49
C ASN A 88 14.49 -0.67 -16.85
N HIS A 89 15.10 0.42 -17.31
CA HIS A 89 14.85 1.76 -16.81
C HIS A 89 13.40 2.20 -16.99
N ALA A 90 12.73 1.77 -18.05
CA ALA A 90 11.33 2.11 -18.30
C ALA A 90 10.39 1.50 -17.24
N ALA A 91 10.64 0.25 -16.86
CA ALA A 91 9.87 -0.38 -15.77
C ALA A 91 10.19 0.25 -14.41
N ALA A 92 11.46 0.62 -14.16
CA ALA A 92 11.84 1.32 -12.93
C ALA A 92 11.11 2.64 -12.81
N GLN A 93 11.16 3.47 -13.85
CA GLN A 93 10.46 4.76 -13.90
C GLN A 93 8.95 4.61 -13.72
N PHE A 94 8.34 3.63 -14.38
CA PHE A 94 6.92 3.34 -14.20
C PHE A 94 6.56 3.01 -12.74
N ILE A 95 7.40 2.22 -12.05
CA ILE A 95 7.19 1.86 -10.64
C ILE A 95 7.32 3.11 -9.76
N GLU A 96 8.34 3.93 -10.01
CA GLU A 96 8.59 5.19 -9.29
C GLU A 96 7.42 6.16 -9.46
N ASP A 97 6.93 6.37 -10.68
CA ASP A 97 5.81 7.25 -10.97
C ASP A 97 4.51 6.77 -10.29
N LYS A 98 4.23 5.47 -10.37
CA LYS A 98 3.02 4.91 -9.76
C LYS A 98 3.03 4.98 -8.24
N ILE A 99 4.17 4.73 -7.60
CA ILE A 99 4.27 4.76 -6.13
C ILE A 99 4.45 6.19 -5.64
N GLY A 100 5.41 6.94 -6.17
CA GLY A 100 5.80 8.27 -5.68
C GLY A 100 4.83 9.37 -6.08
N ASN A 101 4.35 9.37 -7.34
CA ASN A 101 3.53 10.45 -7.87
C ASN A 101 2.03 10.15 -7.85
N GLU A 102 1.64 8.87 -7.99
CA GLU A 102 0.24 8.48 -8.06
C GLU A 102 -0.25 7.73 -6.80
N ASP A 103 0.55 7.62 -5.75
CA ASP A 103 0.20 7.00 -4.46
C ASP A 103 -0.27 5.53 -4.54
N TYR A 104 0.20 4.76 -5.54
CA TYR A 104 -0.11 3.34 -5.63
C TYR A 104 0.72 2.53 -4.63
N SER A 105 0.12 1.48 -4.08
CA SER A 105 0.87 0.54 -3.25
C SER A 105 1.71 -0.41 -4.13
N PRO A 106 2.82 -0.97 -3.60
CA PRO A 106 3.59 -2.01 -4.31
C PRO A 106 2.74 -3.17 -4.80
N ALA A 107 1.71 -3.58 -4.05
CA ALA A 107 0.80 -4.66 -4.47
C ALA A 107 -0.03 -4.26 -5.71
N ALA A 108 -0.55 -3.04 -5.73
CA ALA A 108 -1.30 -2.52 -6.87
C ALA A 108 -0.42 -2.38 -8.12
N VAL A 109 0.83 -1.91 -7.97
CA VAL A 109 1.79 -1.81 -9.08
C VAL A 109 2.15 -3.19 -9.64
N CYS A 110 2.34 -4.20 -8.77
CA CYS A 110 2.55 -5.58 -9.21
C CYS A 110 1.38 -6.12 -10.04
N ALA A 111 0.14 -5.75 -9.67
CA ALA A 111 -1.04 -6.15 -10.42
C ALA A 111 -1.14 -5.44 -11.77
N LEU A 112 -0.82 -4.14 -11.81
CA LEU A 112 -0.76 -3.40 -13.07
C LEU A 112 0.23 -4.03 -14.05
N LEU A 113 1.44 -4.36 -13.60
CA LEU A 113 2.49 -4.97 -14.44
C LEU A 113 2.08 -6.34 -15.04
N LYS A 114 1.04 -6.98 -14.51
CA LYS A 114 0.48 -8.23 -15.06
C LYS A 114 -0.58 -8.00 -16.14
N GLN A 115 -1.13 -6.79 -16.25
CA GLN A 115 -2.15 -6.48 -17.26
C GLN A 115 -1.55 -6.41 -18.67
N GLU A 116 -2.35 -6.76 -19.68
CA GLU A 116 -1.94 -6.75 -21.10
C GLU A 116 -1.29 -5.42 -21.50
N LYS A 117 -1.87 -4.29 -21.06
CA LYS A 117 -1.37 -2.95 -21.35
C LYS A 117 0.11 -2.74 -20.96
N TYR A 118 0.59 -3.43 -19.94
CA TYR A 118 1.94 -3.26 -19.39
C TYR A 118 2.89 -4.43 -19.65
N LYS A 119 2.44 -5.44 -20.41
CA LYS A 119 3.28 -6.60 -20.80
C LYS A 119 4.53 -6.22 -21.59
N HIS A 120 4.52 -5.08 -22.24
CA HIS A 120 5.67 -4.55 -22.98
C HIS A 120 6.90 -4.31 -22.10
N PHE A 121 6.74 -4.15 -20.79
CA PHE A 121 7.88 -4.08 -19.86
C PHE A 121 8.61 -5.43 -19.72
N GLY A 122 7.98 -6.57 -20.07
CA GLY A 122 8.58 -7.89 -19.99
C GLY A 122 8.96 -8.36 -18.58
N ILE A 123 8.42 -7.73 -17.54
CA ILE A 123 8.82 -7.96 -16.15
C ILE A 123 7.60 -8.00 -15.22
N THR A 124 7.68 -8.90 -14.25
CA THR A 124 6.68 -9.00 -13.18
C THR A 124 7.37 -9.16 -11.83
N PHE A 125 6.79 -8.58 -10.79
CA PHE A 125 7.29 -8.66 -9.42
C PHE A 125 6.23 -9.22 -8.48
N CYS A 126 6.69 -9.78 -7.34
CA CYS A 126 5.85 -9.89 -6.17
C CYS A 126 6.01 -8.62 -5.30
N ARG A 127 5.00 -8.33 -4.48
CA ARG A 127 5.00 -7.15 -3.60
C ARG A 127 6.25 -7.07 -2.72
N ALA A 128 6.72 -8.21 -2.19
CA ALA A 128 7.90 -8.27 -1.33
C ALA A 128 9.17 -7.80 -2.04
N THR A 129 9.31 -8.10 -3.34
CA THR A 129 10.45 -7.67 -4.14
C THR A 129 10.48 -6.15 -4.29
N ILE A 130 9.33 -5.51 -4.55
CA ILE A 130 9.29 -4.04 -4.66
C ILE A 130 9.60 -3.40 -3.28
N TYR A 131 9.04 -3.91 -2.19
CA TYR A 131 9.37 -3.41 -0.85
C TYR A 131 10.87 -3.50 -0.55
N LYS A 132 11.49 -4.65 -0.89
CA LYS A 132 12.92 -4.85 -0.72
C LYS A 132 13.73 -3.88 -1.58
N TYR A 133 13.34 -3.67 -2.82
CA TYR A 133 14.03 -2.75 -3.73
C TYR A 133 13.95 -1.28 -3.27
N VAL A 134 12.84 -0.87 -2.65
CA VAL A 134 12.73 0.45 -2.01
C VAL A 134 13.64 0.53 -0.78
N GLU A 135 13.71 -0.52 0.04
CA GLU A 135 14.57 -0.58 1.23
C GLU A 135 16.06 -0.59 0.86
N ASP A 136 16.43 -1.33 -0.20
CA ASP A 136 17.81 -1.46 -0.69
C ASP A 136 18.23 -0.23 -1.54
N GLY A 137 17.37 0.76 -1.77
CA GLY A 137 17.66 1.96 -2.54
C GLY A 137 17.91 1.68 -4.04
N VAL A 138 17.25 0.67 -4.61
CA VAL A 138 17.39 0.31 -6.03
C VAL A 138 16.74 1.36 -6.93
N PHE A 139 15.71 2.04 -6.45
CA PHE A 139 15.03 3.12 -7.15
C PHE A 139 15.69 4.47 -6.83
N LEU A 140 15.71 5.38 -7.80
CA LEU A 140 16.38 6.68 -7.66
C LEU A 140 15.62 7.64 -6.75
N THR A 141 14.29 7.62 -6.83
CA THR A 141 13.43 8.62 -6.17
C THR A 141 12.57 8.05 -5.04
N LEU A 142 12.38 6.71 -5.00
CA LEU A 142 11.52 6.09 -4.00
C LEU A 142 12.25 5.81 -2.69
N THR A 143 11.59 6.20 -1.60
CA THR A 143 12.01 5.93 -0.23
C THR A 143 10.89 5.21 0.54
N ASN A 144 11.21 4.75 1.74
CA ASN A 144 10.19 4.16 2.62
C ASN A 144 9.08 5.15 3.02
N GLN A 145 9.30 6.46 2.88
CA GLN A 145 8.30 7.49 3.21
C GLN A 145 7.18 7.55 2.15
N ASP A 146 7.48 7.18 0.91
CA ASP A 146 6.53 7.18 -0.21
C ASP A 146 5.58 5.98 -0.16
N LEU A 147 5.83 5.03 0.75
CA LEU A 147 5.00 3.85 0.91
C LEU A 147 3.75 4.16 1.76
N PRO A 148 2.55 3.65 1.37
CA PRO A 148 1.26 4.03 1.96
C PRO A 148 1.12 3.90 3.47
N GLU A 149 1.91 3.06 4.14
CA GLU A 149 1.76 2.77 5.58
C GLU A 149 3.02 3.06 6.43
N LYS A 150 4.14 3.44 5.81
CA LYS A 150 5.41 3.68 6.53
C LYS A 150 5.64 5.14 6.92
N GLY A 151 4.76 6.06 6.55
CA GLY A 151 4.78 7.43 7.07
C GLY A 151 4.51 7.44 8.58
N ASP A 152 5.06 8.42 9.28
CA ASP A 152 5.07 8.67 10.73
C ASP A 152 3.96 7.99 11.58
N ARG A 153 4.21 6.80 12.08
CA ARG A 153 3.36 6.14 13.08
C ARG A 153 3.66 6.68 14.49
N LYS A 154 3.28 7.91 14.77
CA LYS A 154 3.17 8.35 16.18
C LYS A 154 1.93 7.70 16.79
N LYS A 155 2.13 6.65 17.59
CA LYS A 155 1.08 6.07 18.46
C LYS A 155 0.63 7.15 19.47
N LYS A 156 -0.45 7.86 19.15
CA LYS A 156 -1.15 8.68 20.15
C LYS A 156 -2.21 7.81 20.80
N HIS A 157 -2.02 7.49 22.09
CA HIS A 157 -3.11 7.01 22.95
C HIS A 157 -4.20 8.06 22.98
N ARG A 158 -5.34 7.77 22.41
CA ARG A 158 -6.51 8.64 22.36
C ARG A 158 -7.45 8.22 23.48
N THR A 159 -7.58 9.02 24.52
CA THR A 159 -8.63 8.90 25.52
C THR A 159 -9.96 9.19 24.85
N ILE A 160 -10.82 8.17 24.75
CA ILE A 160 -12.16 8.30 24.14
C ILE A 160 -13.06 8.97 25.15
N ARG A 161 -13.39 10.24 24.95
CA ARG A 161 -14.51 10.88 25.66
C ARG A 161 -15.81 10.36 25.07
N LYS A 162 -16.55 9.56 25.85
CA LYS A 162 -17.91 9.11 25.50
C LYS A 162 -18.82 10.34 25.44
N LYS A 163 -19.18 10.80 24.23
CA LYS A 163 -20.33 11.68 24.04
C LYS A 163 -21.57 10.81 23.92
N GLN A 164 -22.65 11.13 24.63
CA GLN A 164 -23.94 10.49 24.43
C GLN A 164 -24.37 10.73 22.97
N ALA A 165 -24.50 9.66 22.21
CA ALA A 165 -25.07 9.74 20.87
C ALA A 165 -26.58 9.84 20.99
N ARG A 166 -27.18 10.80 20.29
CA ARG A 166 -28.64 10.82 20.11
C ARG A 166 -29.02 9.62 19.24
N ALA A 167 -30.05 8.87 19.66
CA ALA A 167 -30.64 7.85 18.80
C ALA A 167 -31.24 8.54 17.58
N SER A 168 -30.97 8.02 16.37
CA SER A 168 -31.64 8.49 15.16
C SER A 168 -33.10 8.01 15.17
N SER A 169 -33.97 8.78 14.56
CA SER A 169 -35.38 8.40 14.34
C SER A 169 -35.56 7.40 13.17
N GLY A 170 -34.47 7.00 12.52
CA GLY A 170 -34.50 6.13 11.33
C GLY A 170 -34.44 4.64 11.65
N THR A 171 -34.51 3.79 10.63
CA THR A 171 -34.51 2.32 10.73
C THR A 171 -33.16 1.82 11.26
N SER A 172 -33.17 1.04 12.34
CA SER A 172 -31.96 0.44 12.93
C SER A 172 -31.30 -0.55 11.95
N ILE A 173 -29.96 -0.65 12.01
CA ILE A 173 -29.18 -1.68 11.27
C ILE A 173 -29.60 -3.09 11.60
N GLU A 174 -30.17 -3.34 12.79
CA GLU A 174 -30.71 -4.66 13.18
C GLU A 174 -31.85 -5.13 12.27
N GLN A 175 -32.61 -4.20 11.67
CA GLN A 175 -33.67 -4.50 10.72
C GLN A 175 -33.16 -4.69 9.28
N ARG A 176 -31.86 -4.51 9.06
CA ARG A 176 -31.24 -4.73 7.75
C ARG A 176 -31.17 -6.23 7.45
N PRO A 177 -31.72 -6.69 6.31
CA PRO A 177 -31.66 -8.09 5.93
C PRO A 177 -30.24 -8.66 5.94
N GLU A 178 -30.10 -9.87 6.46
CA GLU A 178 -28.78 -10.50 6.68
C GLU A 178 -28.00 -10.72 5.38
N TYR A 179 -28.70 -11.06 4.27
CA TYR A 179 -28.07 -11.25 2.97
C TYR A 179 -27.25 -10.04 2.49
N ILE A 180 -27.60 -8.82 2.96
CA ILE A 180 -26.82 -7.62 2.67
C ILE A 180 -25.44 -7.68 3.31
N ASN A 181 -25.29 -8.39 4.45
CA ASN A 181 -24.02 -8.55 5.12
C ASN A 181 -23.07 -9.48 4.37
N GLU A 182 -23.61 -10.43 3.63
CA GLU A 182 -22.85 -11.40 2.82
C GLU A 182 -22.15 -10.74 1.61
N ARG A 183 -22.55 -9.52 1.24
CA ARG A 183 -21.97 -8.72 0.14
C ARG A 183 -21.97 -9.46 -1.21
N GLN A 184 -23.01 -10.21 -1.48
CA GLN A 184 -23.17 -10.91 -2.76
C GLN A 184 -23.97 -10.09 -3.78
N GLU A 185 -24.92 -9.30 -3.30
CA GLU A 185 -25.76 -8.47 -4.14
C GLU A 185 -25.23 -7.03 -4.23
N PRO A 186 -25.03 -6.46 -5.44
CA PRO A 186 -24.67 -5.06 -5.61
C PRO A 186 -25.89 -4.13 -5.41
N GLY A 187 -25.60 -2.87 -5.07
CA GLY A 187 -26.61 -1.84 -4.84
C GLY A 187 -26.80 -1.43 -3.38
N HIS A 188 -25.98 -1.95 -2.49
CA HIS A 188 -25.97 -1.61 -1.08
C HIS A 188 -24.79 -0.71 -0.75
N TRP A 189 -25.07 0.50 -0.29
CA TRP A 189 -24.07 1.55 -0.08
C TRP A 189 -23.83 1.86 1.39
N GLU A 190 -22.64 2.28 1.70
CA GLU A 190 -22.29 2.91 2.97
C GLU A 190 -22.01 4.38 2.69
N MET A 191 -22.62 5.30 3.46
CA MET A 191 -22.44 6.74 3.28
C MET A 191 -21.79 7.35 4.51
N ASP A 192 -20.80 8.23 4.29
CA ASP A 192 -20.04 8.89 5.34
C ASP A 192 -19.62 10.30 4.93
N THR A 193 -19.14 11.11 5.87
CA THR A 193 -18.56 12.41 5.57
C THR A 193 -17.09 12.50 5.95
N VAL A 194 -16.27 13.05 5.07
CA VAL A 194 -14.87 13.35 5.34
C VAL A 194 -14.72 14.83 5.67
N VAL A 195 -14.42 15.12 6.94
CA VAL A 195 -14.27 16.49 7.46
C VAL A 195 -12.84 16.98 7.22
N GLY A 196 -12.69 18.21 6.77
CA GLY A 196 -11.41 18.87 6.54
C GLY A 196 -10.77 19.52 7.78
N LYS A 197 -10.19 20.69 7.57
CA LYS A 197 -9.59 21.53 8.63
C LYS A 197 -10.66 21.99 9.63
N LYS A 198 -10.29 22.15 10.90
CA LYS A 198 -11.18 22.78 11.89
C LYS A 198 -11.64 24.17 11.39
N ARG A 199 -12.91 24.47 11.58
CA ARG A 199 -13.58 25.73 11.19
C ARG A 199 -13.91 25.88 9.72
N THR A 200 -13.59 24.91 8.84
CA THR A 200 -14.13 24.87 7.47
C THR A 200 -15.53 24.28 7.48
N LYS A 201 -16.38 24.72 6.56
CA LYS A 201 -17.77 24.23 6.43
C LYS A 201 -17.88 23.10 5.45
N ALA A 202 -17.19 23.19 4.31
CA ALA A 202 -17.23 22.20 3.27
C ALA A 202 -16.68 20.83 3.72
N ARG A 203 -17.29 19.78 3.18
CA ARG A 203 -16.96 18.38 3.46
C ARG A 203 -17.07 17.55 2.20
N LEU A 204 -16.50 16.35 2.23
CA LEU A 204 -16.78 15.36 1.20
C LEU A 204 -17.86 14.42 1.71
N LEU A 205 -18.94 14.28 0.96
CA LEU A 205 -19.91 13.21 1.11
C LEU A 205 -19.41 12.03 0.26
N VAL A 206 -19.20 10.88 0.91
CA VAL A 206 -18.64 9.68 0.29
C VAL A 206 -19.67 8.57 0.34
N LEU A 207 -19.99 8.00 -0.80
CA LEU A 207 -20.82 6.82 -0.92
C LEU A 207 -19.96 5.68 -1.45
N SER A 208 -19.89 4.59 -0.70
CA SER A 208 -19.09 3.38 -1.02
C SER A 208 -20.04 2.21 -1.29
N GLU A 209 -20.01 1.64 -2.48
CA GLU A 209 -20.76 0.43 -2.79
C GLU A 209 -20.07 -0.80 -2.17
N ARG A 210 -20.84 -1.66 -1.50
CA ARG A 210 -20.30 -2.68 -0.61
C ARG A 210 -19.67 -3.88 -1.31
N VAL A 211 -20.10 -4.22 -2.51
CA VAL A 211 -19.62 -5.36 -3.32
C VAL A 211 -18.49 -4.92 -4.22
N THR A 212 -18.76 -3.97 -5.10
CA THR A 212 -17.85 -3.52 -6.15
C THR A 212 -16.82 -2.51 -5.68
N ARG A 213 -17.00 -1.97 -4.47
CA ARG A 213 -16.15 -0.92 -3.90
C ARG A 213 -16.15 0.37 -4.74
N ARG A 214 -17.21 0.59 -5.51
CA ARG A 214 -17.42 1.82 -6.27
C ARG A 214 -17.59 2.98 -5.31
N GLU A 215 -16.87 4.06 -5.57
CA GLU A 215 -16.94 5.29 -4.78
C GLU A 215 -17.60 6.40 -5.58
N ILE A 216 -18.47 7.15 -4.91
CA ILE A 216 -18.99 8.44 -5.38
C ILE A 216 -18.62 9.46 -4.33
N ILE A 217 -17.93 10.53 -4.73
CA ILE A 217 -17.45 11.57 -3.83
C ILE A 217 -18.05 12.92 -4.27
N ILE A 218 -18.80 13.55 -3.38
CA ILE A 218 -19.45 14.82 -3.65
C ILE A 218 -18.91 15.89 -2.68
N LEU A 219 -18.42 16.99 -3.22
CA LEU A 219 -18.10 18.17 -2.41
C LEU A 219 -19.41 18.85 -1.98
N ILE A 220 -19.68 18.87 -0.68
CA ILE A 220 -20.85 19.54 -0.09
C ILE A 220 -20.40 20.78 0.68
N LYS A 221 -21.22 21.82 0.63
CA LYS A 221 -20.91 23.15 1.20
C LYS A 221 -20.82 23.17 2.71
N ASP A 222 -21.53 22.26 3.38
CA ASP A 222 -21.57 22.13 4.84
C ASP A 222 -22.04 20.71 5.24
N GLY A 223 -22.09 20.45 6.55
CA GLY A 223 -22.53 19.16 7.10
C GLY A 223 -23.97 19.19 7.59
N ARG A 224 -24.86 19.93 6.97
CA ARG A 224 -26.28 19.95 7.32
C ARG A 224 -27.03 18.82 6.61
N ALA A 225 -28.08 18.31 7.26
CA ALA A 225 -28.90 17.24 6.70
C ALA A 225 -29.52 17.64 5.35
N GLU A 226 -30.01 18.89 5.23
CA GLU A 226 -30.60 19.39 3.98
C GLU A 226 -29.58 19.41 2.83
N THR A 227 -28.29 19.65 3.14
CA THR A 227 -27.23 19.65 2.13
C THR A 227 -26.94 18.25 1.62
N VAL A 228 -26.99 17.24 2.51
CA VAL A 228 -26.85 15.82 2.15
C VAL A 228 -28.06 15.38 1.28
N VAL A 229 -29.27 15.71 1.70
CA VAL A 229 -30.49 15.41 0.93
C VAL A 229 -30.42 16.04 -0.47
N ALA A 230 -30.02 17.32 -0.57
CA ALA A 230 -29.88 17.99 -1.86
C ALA A 230 -28.80 17.36 -2.76
N ALA A 231 -27.73 16.80 -2.17
CA ALA A 231 -26.73 16.05 -2.91
C ALA A 231 -27.30 14.75 -3.48
N LEU A 232 -28.08 14.01 -2.70
CA LEU A 232 -28.76 12.79 -3.14
C LEU A 232 -29.86 13.09 -4.18
N ASP A 233 -30.59 14.21 -4.07
CA ASP A 233 -31.56 14.65 -5.06
C ASP A 233 -30.89 14.90 -6.42
N ARG A 234 -29.71 15.50 -6.44
CA ARG A 234 -28.91 15.69 -7.66
C ARG A 234 -28.43 14.35 -8.23
N LEU A 235 -28.00 13.45 -7.37
CA LEU A 235 -27.54 12.12 -7.77
C LEU A 235 -28.70 11.30 -8.38
N GLU A 236 -29.88 11.33 -7.78
CA GLU A 236 -31.07 10.66 -8.30
C GLU A 236 -31.46 11.21 -9.69
N ARG A 237 -31.42 12.54 -9.90
CA ARG A 237 -31.66 13.14 -11.21
C ARG A 237 -30.62 12.71 -12.24
N LEU A 238 -29.32 12.62 -11.83
CA LEU A 238 -28.26 12.22 -12.72
C LEU A 238 -28.38 10.78 -13.20
N TYR A 239 -28.70 9.84 -12.29
CA TYR A 239 -28.87 8.43 -12.63
C TYR A 239 -30.22 8.08 -13.22
N GLY A 240 -31.19 8.94 -13.05
CA GLY A 240 -32.55 8.75 -13.63
C GLY A 240 -33.20 7.48 -13.10
N ALA A 241 -33.75 6.67 -14.00
CA ALA A 241 -34.41 5.42 -13.65
C ALA A 241 -33.45 4.37 -13.08
N ALA A 242 -32.18 4.42 -13.47
CA ALA A 242 -31.16 3.49 -12.98
C ALA A 242 -30.86 3.67 -11.49
N PHE A 243 -31.17 4.84 -10.91
CA PHE A 243 -30.92 5.12 -9.50
C PHE A 243 -31.51 4.03 -8.59
N TYR A 244 -32.77 3.62 -8.83
CA TYR A 244 -33.49 2.69 -7.96
C TYR A 244 -32.89 1.26 -7.97
N ARG A 245 -32.25 0.89 -9.07
CA ARG A 245 -31.52 -0.38 -9.20
C ARG A 245 -30.15 -0.30 -8.54
N ILE A 246 -29.49 0.85 -8.64
CA ILE A 246 -28.10 1.07 -8.17
C ILE A 246 -28.07 1.38 -6.68
N PHE A 247 -29.03 2.13 -6.14
CA PHE A 247 -29.05 2.56 -4.74
C PHE A 247 -30.22 1.92 -3.96
N LYS A 248 -30.15 0.59 -3.78
CA LYS A 248 -31.20 -0.17 -3.08
C LYS A 248 -31.28 0.21 -1.61
N THR A 249 -30.11 0.25 -0.93
CA THR A 249 -30.03 0.67 0.48
C THR A 249 -28.80 1.53 0.73
N ILE A 250 -28.90 2.41 1.72
CA ILE A 250 -27.79 3.23 2.20
C ILE A 250 -27.64 3.02 3.72
N THR A 251 -26.45 2.66 4.19
CA THR A 251 -26.15 2.55 5.62
C THR A 251 -25.34 3.77 6.07
N VAL A 252 -25.78 4.41 7.13
CA VAL A 252 -25.17 5.63 7.70
C VAL A 252 -24.88 5.47 9.19
N ASP A 253 -24.07 6.37 9.76
CA ASP A 253 -23.97 6.51 11.21
C ASP A 253 -25.04 7.47 11.75
N ASN A 254 -24.99 7.70 13.08
CA ASN A 254 -25.89 8.64 13.76
C ASN A 254 -25.34 10.08 13.73
N GLY A 255 -24.63 10.48 12.68
CA GLY A 255 -24.17 11.85 12.46
C GLY A 255 -25.33 12.82 12.29
N SER A 256 -25.16 14.06 12.76
CA SER A 256 -26.19 15.10 12.59
C SER A 256 -26.48 15.41 11.11
N GLU A 257 -25.53 15.16 10.23
CA GLU A 257 -25.66 15.29 8.77
C GLU A 257 -26.60 14.26 8.13
N PHE A 258 -26.89 13.18 8.83
CA PHE A 258 -27.80 12.11 8.40
C PHE A 258 -29.09 12.06 9.22
N ALA A 259 -29.39 13.11 9.99
CA ALA A 259 -30.55 13.12 10.88
C ALA A 259 -31.90 13.14 10.16
N ASP A 260 -31.95 13.57 8.89
CA ASP A 260 -33.17 13.61 8.07
C ASP A 260 -33.33 12.29 7.30
N ALA A 261 -33.83 11.26 7.99
CA ALA A 261 -34.09 9.94 7.39
C ALA A 261 -35.08 10.00 6.26
N ASP A 262 -36.20 10.70 6.47
CA ASP A 262 -37.26 10.85 5.48
C ASP A 262 -36.78 11.60 4.23
N GLY A 263 -35.98 12.65 4.40
CA GLY A 263 -35.36 13.38 3.31
C GLY A 263 -34.38 12.54 2.50
N ILE A 264 -33.62 11.65 3.16
CA ILE A 264 -32.71 10.73 2.47
C ILE A 264 -33.50 9.66 1.71
N GLU A 265 -34.59 9.13 2.26
CA GLU A 265 -35.37 8.06 1.65
C GLU A 265 -36.32 8.52 0.56
N ARG A 266 -36.90 9.73 0.66
CA ARG A 266 -37.86 10.24 -0.30
C ARG A 266 -37.27 10.40 -1.71
N SER A 267 -38.04 10.11 -2.72
CA SER A 267 -37.64 10.40 -4.10
C SER A 267 -37.88 11.90 -4.44
N ALA A 268 -36.90 12.49 -5.13
CA ALA A 268 -37.04 13.82 -5.73
C ALA A 268 -37.69 13.79 -7.12
N ARG A 269 -37.89 12.59 -7.70
CA ARG A 269 -38.42 12.37 -9.06
C ARG A 269 -39.79 11.75 -9.07
N ARG A 270 -40.16 10.98 -8.06
CA ARG A 270 -41.43 10.27 -7.96
C ARG A 270 -42.14 10.72 -6.69
N LYS A 271 -43.33 11.27 -6.86
CA LYS A 271 -44.16 11.69 -5.74
C LYS A 271 -44.55 10.47 -4.90
N ASP A 272 -44.54 10.62 -3.59
CA ASP A 272 -44.94 9.62 -2.60
C ASP A 272 -44.19 8.26 -2.70
N ALA A 273 -42.97 8.27 -3.27
CA ALA A 273 -42.14 7.09 -3.41
C ALA A 273 -40.80 7.23 -2.65
N LYS A 274 -40.27 6.13 -2.19
CA LYS A 274 -38.90 6.06 -1.65
C LYS A 274 -37.92 5.79 -2.78
N ARG A 275 -36.78 6.50 -2.74
CA ARG A 275 -35.67 6.26 -3.67
C ARG A 275 -34.71 5.17 -3.18
N THR A 276 -34.62 4.96 -1.87
CA THR A 276 -33.75 4.02 -1.20
C THR A 276 -34.26 3.71 0.21
N THR A 277 -33.74 2.67 0.86
CA THR A 277 -33.97 2.42 2.28
C THR A 277 -32.71 2.75 3.07
N VAL A 278 -32.83 3.48 4.18
CA VAL A 278 -31.71 3.90 5.00
C VAL A 278 -31.64 3.11 6.31
N TYR A 279 -30.47 2.60 6.64
CA TYR A 279 -30.18 1.91 7.90
C TYR A 279 -29.16 2.68 8.71
N TYR A 280 -29.42 2.81 10.01
CA TYR A 280 -28.56 3.51 10.95
C TYR A 280 -27.76 2.52 11.80
N CYS A 281 -26.42 2.65 11.77
CA CYS A 281 -25.51 1.86 12.60
C CYS A 281 -25.72 2.13 14.08
N HIS A 282 -25.32 1.19 14.91
CA HIS A 282 -25.25 1.43 16.38
C HIS A 282 -24.27 2.57 16.69
N ALA A 283 -24.55 3.28 17.73
CA ALA A 283 -23.67 4.33 18.21
C ALA A 283 -22.31 3.72 18.62
N TYR A 284 -21.22 4.31 18.13
CA TYR A 284 -19.84 3.87 18.34
C TYR A 284 -19.43 2.51 17.73
N SER A 285 -20.21 1.93 16.86
CA SER A 285 -19.91 0.67 16.18
C SER A 285 -19.29 0.89 14.81
N SER A 286 -18.05 1.42 14.77
CA SER A 286 -17.32 1.67 13.50
C SER A 286 -17.05 0.38 12.70
N CYS A 287 -17.02 -0.80 13.36
CA CYS A 287 -16.85 -2.10 12.72
C CYS A 287 -17.98 -2.46 11.75
N GLU A 288 -19.19 -1.91 11.95
CA GLU A 288 -20.35 -2.13 11.06
C GLU A 288 -20.15 -1.46 9.67
N ARG A 289 -19.19 -0.52 9.56
CA ARG A 289 -18.83 0.22 8.35
C ARG A 289 -17.33 0.11 8.01
N GLY A 290 -16.79 -1.10 8.08
CA GLY A 290 -15.37 -1.34 7.83
C GLY A 290 -14.89 -0.92 6.43
N THR A 291 -15.79 -0.78 5.45
CA THR A 291 -15.46 -0.29 4.11
C THR A 291 -15.05 1.17 4.17
N ASN A 292 -15.82 2.02 4.86
CA ASN A 292 -15.60 3.45 4.95
C ASN A 292 -14.25 3.83 5.57
N GLU A 293 -13.80 3.09 6.60
CA GLU A 293 -12.52 3.38 7.24
C GLU A 293 -11.35 3.22 6.28
N ASN A 294 -11.37 2.15 5.47
CA ASN A 294 -10.32 1.92 4.46
C ASN A 294 -10.36 2.99 3.36
N ILE A 295 -11.56 3.33 2.88
CA ILE A 295 -11.74 4.37 1.85
C ILE A 295 -11.30 5.73 2.37
N ASN A 296 -11.68 6.09 3.58
CA ASN A 296 -11.25 7.34 4.20
C ASN A 296 -9.73 7.42 4.32
N ARG A 297 -9.02 6.30 4.60
CA ARG A 297 -7.55 6.26 4.54
C ARG A 297 -7.01 6.52 3.15
N MET A 298 -7.63 5.98 2.11
CA MET A 298 -7.21 6.21 0.72
C MET A 298 -7.48 7.66 0.30
N ILE A 299 -8.66 8.22 0.62
CA ILE A 299 -8.98 9.64 0.39
C ILE A 299 -7.94 10.54 1.08
N ARG A 300 -7.48 10.15 2.28
CA ARG A 300 -6.49 10.91 3.05
C ARG A 300 -5.07 10.89 2.47
N ARG A 301 -4.77 10.04 1.50
CA ARG A 301 -3.51 10.14 0.72
C ARG A 301 -3.54 11.35 -0.19
N GLN A 302 -4.69 11.62 -0.82
CA GLN A 302 -4.87 12.75 -1.74
C GLN A 302 -5.31 14.04 -1.02
N PHE A 303 -6.10 13.90 0.04
CA PHE A 303 -6.55 15.01 0.90
C PHE A 303 -6.11 14.74 2.36
N PRO A 304 -4.89 15.10 2.76
CA PRO A 304 -4.38 14.89 4.11
C PRO A 304 -5.26 15.51 5.20
N LYS A 305 -5.09 15.05 6.45
CA LYS A 305 -5.78 15.68 7.58
C LYS A 305 -5.41 17.16 7.70
N GLY A 306 -6.42 18.02 7.75
CA GLY A 306 -6.22 19.48 7.78
C GLY A 306 -6.39 20.16 6.42
N THR A 307 -6.71 19.41 5.35
CA THR A 307 -7.10 19.98 4.06
C THR A 307 -8.27 20.93 4.24
N ASP A 308 -8.19 22.10 3.63
CA ASP A 308 -9.22 23.12 3.62
C ASP A 308 -10.19 22.87 2.44
N PHE A 309 -11.28 22.15 2.70
CA PHE A 309 -12.25 21.82 1.66
C PHE A 309 -13.04 23.02 1.12
N ASP A 310 -13.03 24.18 1.81
CA ASP A 310 -13.62 25.41 1.26
C ASP A 310 -12.84 25.93 0.03
N LYS A 311 -11.58 25.48 -0.13
CA LYS A 311 -10.71 25.84 -1.24
C LYS A 311 -10.56 24.75 -2.32
N VAL A 312 -11.05 23.56 -2.04
CA VAL A 312 -10.99 22.43 -2.98
C VAL A 312 -12.09 22.57 -4.02
N THR A 313 -11.74 22.32 -5.26
CA THR A 313 -12.67 22.39 -6.40
C THR A 313 -13.36 21.04 -6.64
N ALA A 314 -14.55 21.08 -7.27
CA ALA A 314 -15.24 19.85 -7.69
C ALA A 314 -14.42 19.01 -8.68
N ALA A 315 -13.56 19.66 -9.49
CA ALA A 315 -12.66 18.95 -10.43
C ALA A 315 -11.59 18.14 -9.69
N GLU A 316 -11.00 18.70 -8.63
CA GLU A 316 -10.04 17.96 -7.79
C GLU A 316 -10.68 16.77 -7.08
N VAL A 317 -11.91 16.95 -6.56
CA VAL A 317 -12.66 15.85 -5.97
C VAL A 317 -12.94 14.76 -7.00
N LYS A 318 -13.34 15.12 -8.22
CA LYS A 318 -13.58 14.18 -9.31
C LYS A 318 -12.32 13.43 -9.74
N ARG A 319 -11.16 14.09 -9.72
CA ARG A 319 -9.87 13.44 -9.97
C ARG A 319 -9.58 12.36 -8.93
N VAL A 320 -9.80 12.67 -7.64
CA VAL A 320 -9.61 11.71 -6.55
C VAL A 320 -10.60 10.56 -6.64
N GLU A 321 -11.87 10.82 -6.94
CA GLU A 321 -12.89 9.79 -7.19
C GLU A 321 -12.47 8.86 -8.34
N THR A 322 -12.00 9.44 -9.45
CA THR A 322 -11.52 8.68 -10.61
C THR A 322 -10.31 7.82 -10.26
N TRP A 323 -9.35 8.37 -9.52
CA TRP A 323 -8.19 7.63 -9.03
C TRP A 323 -8.60 6.44 -8.15
N LEU A 324 -9.48 6.65 -7.17
CA LEU A 324 -10.00 5.60 -6.29
C LEU A 324 -10.72 4.48 -7.06
N ASN A 325 -11.51 4.85 -8.06
CA ASN A 325 -12.29 3.89 -8.84
C ASN A 325 -11.46 3.12 -9.87
N ASN A 326 -10.30 3.65 -10.28
CA ASN A 326 -9.35 2.98 -11.16
C ASN A 326 -8.25 2.21 -10.40
N TYR A 327 -8.21 2.37 -9.07
CA TYR A 327 -7.21 1.72 -8.25
C TYR A 327 -7.43 0.20 -8.18
N PRO A 328 -6.40 -0.64 -8.51
CA PRO A 328 -6.51 -2.09 -8.40
C PRO A 328 -6.70 -2.53 -6.94
N ARG A 329 -7.77 -3.26 -6.65
CA ARG A 329 -8.09 -3.70 -5.28
C ARG A 329 -7.87 -5.20 -5.11
N GLU A 330 -7.04 -5.59 -4.15
CA GLU A 330 -6.75 -7.01 -3.86
C GLU A 330 -8.04 -7.79 -3.56
N ILE A 331 -8.99 -7.19 -2.82
CA ILE A 331 -10.29 -7.81 -2.50
C ILE A 331 -11.16 -8.09 -3.74
N LEU A 332 -10.91 -7.41 -4.85
CA LEU A 332 -11.60 -7.62 -6.14
C LEU A 332 -10.72 -8.42 -7.12
N GLY A 333 -9.74 -9.19 -6.63
CA GLY A 333 -8.79 -9.89 -7.49
C GLY A 333 -7.95 -8.93 -8.35
N PHE A 334 -7.67 -7.75 -7.83
CA PHE A 334 -6.98 -6.64 -8.50
C PHE A 334 -7.72 -6.01 -9.69
N MET A 335 -9.00 -6.28 -9.84
CA MET A 335 -9.85 -5.42 -10.67
C MET A 335 -10.00 -4.04 -10.04
N SER A 336 -10.25 -3.03 -10.86
CA SER A 336 -10.65 -1.72 -10.39
C SER A 336 -12.12 -1.72 -9.97
N SER A 337 -12.48 -0.82 -9.07
CA SER A 337 -13.89 -0.64 -8.64
C SER A 337 -14.79 -0.24 -9.80
N ALA A 338 -14.27 0.50 -10.79
CA ALA A 338 -15.02 0.87 -12.01
C ALA A 338 -15.36 -0.38 -12.82
N GLN A 339 -14.38 -1.23 -13.11
CA GLN A 339 -14.58 -2.49 -13.84
C GLN A 339 -15.56 -3.42 -13.09
N ALA A 340 -15.39 -3.59 -11.78
CA ALA A 340 -16.28 -4.43 -10.99
C ALA A 340 -17.73 -3.91 -11.00
N PHE A 341 -17.91 -2.59 -10.97
CA PHE A 341 -19.23 -1.95 -11.01
C PHE A 341 -19.91 -2.14 -12.36
N GLU A 342 -19.21 -1.91 -13.46
CA GLU A 342 -19.70 -2.16 -14.82
C GLU A 342 -20.12 -3.63 -14.96
N LEU A 343 -19.26 -4.59 -14.59
CA LEU A 343 -19.61 -6.01 -14.66
C LEU A 343 -20.84 -6.39 -13.82
N ALA A 344 -21.05 -5.73 -12.67
CA ALA A 344 -22.16 -6.04 -11.78
C ALA A 344 -23.50 -5.49 -12.27
N PHE A 345 -23.49 -4.31 -12.93
CA PHE A 345 -24.71 -3.64 -13.35
C PHE A 345 -25.02 -3.79 -14.86
N ASP A 346 -24.04 -4.06 -15.72
CA ASP A 346 -24.24 -4.33 -17.14
C ASP A 346 -24.76 -5.75 -17.39
N ARG A 347 -24.34 -6.74 -16.56
CA ARG A 347 -24.87 -8.12 -16.63
C ARG A 347 -26.33 -8.24 -16.19
N ALA A 348 -26.90 -7.20 -15.60
CA ALA A 348 -28.30 -7.14 -15.15
C ALA A 348 -29.20 -6.34 -16.10
N ALA A 349 -28.76 -6.00 -17.32
CA ALA A 349 -29.51 -5.44 -18.42
C ALA A 349 -29.82 -6.57 -19.50
#